data_aad1cf561465a13f51164b33bfae4bb5
#
_entry.id   aad1cf561465a13f51164b33bfae4bb5
#
_cell.length_a   1.000
_cell.length_b   1.000
_cell.length_c   1.000
_cell.angle_alpha   90.00
_cell.angle_beta   90.00
_cell.angle_gamma   90.00
#
_symmetry.space_group_name_H-M   'P 1'
#
loop_
_entity.id
_entity.type
_entity.pdbx_description
1 polymer ?
#
loop_
_entity_poly.entity_id
_entity_poly.type
_entity_poly.pdbx_seq_one_letter_code
_entity_poly.pdbx_strand_id
1 'polypeptide(L)'
;KLEKVWYTRPYYGTLAHNAKAVYQKYLGWYDANPVNLNPLPPSDTAKKLVEYLGSTDAVLRKARKDFEKGDYQWVAQITKELVFADPSNQKARNLCADALEQLGYQAESGAWRNAYLMGAAELRKGNLSGLARTANGLGSAMKEMTVDMLLDYISILTDANAAQNDDVTLNLIVTDVNEKFYVTRKNGILLSYSGENRPDAQATVTCKRLQLLALMQ
;
A
#
# COMPACT_ATOMS: atom_id res chain seq x y z
N LYS A 1 15.46 23.02 23.41
CA LYS A 1 14.72 23.61 24.57
C LYS A 1 13.21 23.23 24.51
N LEU A 2 12.57 23.27 23.33
CA LEU A 2 11.14 23.00 23.16
C LEU A 2 10.77 21.54 23.47
N GLU A 3 11.65 20.59 23.21
CA GLU A 3 11.43 19.14 23.50
C GLU A 3 11.20 18.84 24.99
N LYS A 4 11.63 19.73 25.88
CA LYS A 4 11.48 19.58 27.34
C LYS A 4 10.14 20.12 27.85
N VAL A 5 9.38 20.77 27.01
CA VAL A 5 8.10 21.37 27.36
C VAL A 5 6.98 20.41 26.91
N TRP A 6 6.19 19.90 27.83
CA TRP A 6 5.26 18.81 27.57
C TRP A 6 4.25 19.10 26.43
N TYR A 7 3.76 20.33 26.29
CA TYR A 7 2.80 20.73 25.26
C TYR A 7 3.42 21.01 23.89
N THR A 8 4.75 20.97 23.74
CA THR A 8 5.45 21.09 22.46
C THR A 8 6.07 19.78 21.98
N ARG A 9 5.86 18.70 22.72
CA ARG A 9 6.38 17.38 22.36
C ARG A 9 5.66 16.78 21.14
N PRO A 10 6.33 15.92 20.35
CA PRO A 10 5.82 15.44 19.07
C PRO A 10 4.84 14.26 19.23
N TYR A 11 3.71 14.48 19.87
CA TYR A 11 2.72 13.43 20.11
C TYR A 11 1.96 12.98 18.84
N TYR A 12 1.84 13.85 17.84
CA TYR A 12 1.21 13.56 16.56
C TYR A 12 2.22 13.54 15.43
N GLY A 13 2.71 14.71 14.98
CA GLY A 13 3.82 14.82 14.05
C GLY A 13 5.18 14.74 14.78
N THR A 14 6.24 14.47 14.04
CA THR A 14 7.62 14.51 14.56
C THR A 14 8.46 15.49 13.78
N LEU A 15 9.52 16.03 14.39
CA LEU A 15 10.47 16.88 13.69
C LEU A 15 11.08 16.16 12.48
N ALA A 16 11.45 14.88 12.65
CA ALA A 16 12.00 14.05 11.58
C ALA A 16 11.01 13.86 10.42
N HIS A 17 9.72 13.59 10.72
CA HIS A 17 8.68 13.44 9.70
C HIS A 17 8.44 14.75 8.94
N ASN A 18 8.30 15.85 9.68
CA ASN A 18 8.06 17.17 9.10
C ASN A 18 9.25 17.64 8.24
N ALA A 19 10.48 17.41 8.66
CA ALA A 19 11.65 17.71 7.87
C ALA A 19 11.68 16.94 6.54
N LYS A 20 11.35 15.64 6.56
CA LYS A 20 11.23 14.82 5.34
C LYS A 20 10.11 15.33 4.43
N ALA A 21 8.96 15.73 4.99
CA ALA A 21 7.84 16.28 4.22
C ALA A 21 8.21 17.60 3.54
N VAL A 22 8.93 18.49 4.24
CA VAL A 22 9.45 19.75 3.66
C VAL A 22 10.44 19.46 2.53
N TYR A 23 11.39 18.54 2.76
CA TYR A 23 12.34 18.12 1.73
C TYR A 23 11.60 17.60 0.48
N GLN A 24 10.65 16.68 0.67
CA GLN A 24 9.86 16.09 -0.42
C GLN A 24 9.07 17.15 -1.19
N LYS A 25 8.50 18.13 -0.49
CA LYS A 25 7.74 19.23 -1.11
C LYS A 25 8.58 20.09 -2.05
N TYR A 26 9.80 20.42 -1.66
CA TYR A 26 10.64 21.37 -2.40
C TYR A 26 11.60 20.71 -3.40
N LEU A 27 12.08 19.51 -3.12
CA LEU A 27 13.08 18.81 -3.94
C LEU A 27 12.51 17.61 -4.71
N GLY A 28 11.32 17.14 -4.34
CA GLY A 28 10.70 15.98 -4.97
C GLY A 28 11.28 14.64 -4.52
N TRP A 29 10.95 13.58 -5.24
CA TRP A 29 11.32 12.21 -4.89
C TRP A 29 12.76 11.83 -5.23
N TYR A 30 13.37 12.53 -6.19
CA TYR A 30 14.73 12.21 -6.65
C TYR A 30 15.80 12.80 -5.74
N ASP A 31 16.62 11.94 -5.18
CA ASP A 31 17.67 12.28 -4.21
C ASP A 31 19.02 12.64 -4.84
N ALA A 32 19.06 12.86 -6.16
CA ALA A 32 20.26 13.13 -6.96
C ALA A 32 21.27 11.96 -7.05
N ASN A 33 20.90 10.77 -6.59
CA ASN A 33 21.67 9.56 -6.81
C ASN A 33 21.14 8.82 -8.07
N PRO A 34 21.91 8.74 -9.17
CA PRO A 34 21.47 8.12 -10.42
C PRO A 34 21.03 6.65 -10.27
N VAL A 35 21.52 5.93 -9.28
CA VAL A 35 21.12 4.54 -8.99
C VAL A 35 19.64 4.46 -8.61
N ASN A 36 19.09 5.51 -8.02
CA ASN A 36 17.69 5.57 -7.57
C ASN A 36 16.72 6.11 -8.64
N LEU A 37 17.20 6.41 -9.86
CA LEU A 37 16.31 6.83 -10.96
C LEU A 37 15.32 5.74 -11.39
N ASN A 38 15.81 4.51 -11.49
CA ASN A 38 15.00 3.36 -11.89
C ASN A 38 15.45 2.08 -11.18
N PRO A 39 15.20 1.98 -9.87
CA PRO A 39 15.60 0.80 -9.09
C PRO A 39 14.78 -0.42 -9.53
N LEU A 40 15.32 -1.60 -9.28
CA LEU A 40 14.54 -2.84 -9.44
C LEU A 40 13.33 -2.82 -8.50
N PRO A 41 12.26 -3.54 -8.86
CA PRO A 41 11.12 -3.74 -7.95
C PRO A 41 11.60 -4.26 -6.58
N PRO A 42 10.93 -3.87 -5.47
CA PRO A 42 11.36 -4.27 -4.13
C PRO A 42 11.54 -5.77 -3.93
N SER A 43 10.65 -6.60 -4.49
CA SER A 43 10.75 -8.06 -4.43
C SER A 43 11.99 -8.61 -5.15
N ASP A 44 12.33 -8.04 -6.30
CA ASP A 44 13.49 -8.49 -7.09
C ASP A 44 14.79 -8.03 -6.44
N THR A 45 14.81 -6.79 -5.93
CA THR A 45 15.93 -6.28 -5.12
C THR A 45 16.17 -7.18 -3.91
N ALA A 46 15.12 -7.53 -3.19
CA ALA A 46 15.18 -8.35 -1.99
C ALA A 46 15.74 -9.76 -2.28
N LYS A 47 15.26 -10.42 -3.35
CA LYS A 47 15.77 -11.74 -3.76
C LYS A 47 17.28 -11.71 -4.05
N LYS A 48 17.71 -10.71 -4.84
CA LYS A 48 19.14 -10.53 -5.14
C LYS A 48 19.96 -10.23 -3.89
N LEU A 49 19.46 -9.37 -3.01
CA LEU A 49 20.16 -9.02 -1.77
C LEU A 49 20.32 -10.24 -0.86
N VAL A 50 19.28 -11.07 -0.72
CA VAL A 50 19.36 -12.32 0.07
C VAL A 50 20.37 -13.28 -0.52
N GLU A 51 20.44 -13.41 -1.85
CA GLU A 51 21.47 -14.20 -2.55
C GLU A 51 22.88 -13.71 -2.22
N TYR A 52 23.14 -12.41 -2.31
CA TYR A 52 24.43 -11.79 -1.92
C TYR A 52 24.80 -12.01 -0.46
N LEU A 53 23.81 -12.03 0.45
CA LEU A 53 24.02 -12.25 1.88
C LEU A 53 24.24 -13.74 2.25
N GLY A 54 24.09 -14.65 1.30
CA GLY A 54 24.40 -16.08 1.37
C GLY A 54 23.20 -16.95 1.69
N SER A 55 22.45 -16.69 2.75
CA SER A 55 21.22 -17.43 3.04
C SER A 55 20.32 -16.70 4.04
N THR A 56 19.02 -16.95 3.91
CA THR A 56 17.99 -16.45 4.84
C THR A 56 18.30 -16.80 6.29
N ASP A 57 18.69 -18.04 6.57
CA ASP A 57 19.00 -18.50 7.94
C ASP A 57 20.23 -17.79 8.53
N ALA A 58 21.23 -17.50 7.71
CA ALA A 58 22.41 -16.76 8.17
C ALA A 58 22.05 -15.32 8.52
N VAL A 59 21.22 -14.68 7.71
CA VAL A 59 20.72 -13.32 7.97
C VAL A 59 19.86 -13.29 9.23
N LEU A 60 18.92 -14.24 9.39
CA LEU A 60 18.06 -14.33 10.58
C LEU A 60 18.86 -14.51 11.87
N ARG A 61 19.90 -15.33 11.85
CA ARG A 61 20.78 -15.50 13.02
C ARG A 61 21.52 -14.22 13.40
N LYS A 62 21.99 -13.45 12.42
CA LYS A 62 22.62 -12.14 12.67
C LYS A 62 21.61 -11.13 13.18
N ALA A 63 20.48 -11.01 12.52
CA ALA A 63 19.41 -10.07 12.88
C ALA A 63 18.89 -10.33 14.31
N ARG A 64 18.81 -11.60 14.74
CA ARG A 64 18.41 -11.91 16.12
C ARG A 64 19.43 -11.40 17.15
N LYS A 65 20.72 -11.51 16.86
CA LYS A 65 21.77 -10.94 17.73
C LYS A 65 21.69 -9.41 17.78
N ASP A 66 21.35 -8.78 16.68
CA ASP A 66 21.20 -7.33 16.63
C ASP A 66 19.90 -6.89 17.35
N PHE A 67 18.84 -7.69 17.29
CA PHE A 67 17.64 -7.50 18.09
C PHE A 67 17.94 -7.53 19.62
N GLU A 68 18.74 -8.50 20.06
CA GLU A 68 19.18 -8.61 21.46
C GLU A 68 20.00 -7.43 21.95
N LYS A 69 20.67 -6.72 21.03
CA LYS A 69 21.40 -5.46 21.32
C LYS A 69 20.49 -4.22 21.33
N GLY A 70 19.26 -4.34 20.88
CA GLY A 70 18.33 -3.21 20.74
C GLY A 70 18.38 -2.48 19.41
N ASP A 71 19.07 -3.00 18.39
CA ASP A 71 19.21 -2.39 17.06
C ASP A 71 17.94 -2.60 16.21
N TYR A 72 16.77 -2.33 16.79
CA TYR A 72 15.45 -2.68 16.22
C TYR A 72 15.22 -2.08 14.84
N GLN A 73 15.66 -0.84 14.59
CA GLN A 73 15.50 -0.22 13.27
C GLN A 73 16.27 -0.99 12.19
N TRP A 74 17.50 -1.40 12.50
CA TRP A 74 18.31 -2.20 11.57
C TRP A 74 17.69 -3.59 11.35
N VAL A 75 17.23 -4.23 12.44
CA VAL A 75 16.55 -5.53 12.35
C VAL A 75 15.30 -5.43 11.46
N ALA A 76 14.47 -4.41 11.63
CA ALA A 76 13.31 -4.18 10.77
C ALA A 76 13.70 -4.00 9.30
N GLN A 77 14.78 -3.25 9.02
CA GLN A 77 15.26 -3.01 7.66
C GLN A 77 15.73 -4.30 6.98
N ILE A 78 16.57 -5.09 7.65
CA ILE A 78 17.13 -6.30 7.05
C ILE A 78 16.13 -7.45 6.95
N THR A 79 15.24 -7.61 7.94
CA THR A 79 14.21 -8.63 7.89
C THR A 79 13.08 -8.30 6.91
N LYS A 80 12.82 -7.02 6.65
CA LYS A 80 11.95 -6.59 5.55
C LYS A 80 12.41 -7.20 4.22
N GLU A 81 13.69 -7.21 3.93
CA GLU A 81 14.22 -7.80 2.70
C GLU A 81 13.96 -9.32 2.64
N LEU A 82 14.06 -10.01 3.77
CA LEU A 82 13.72 -11.44 3.81
C LEU A 82 12.23 -11.69 3.54
N VAL A 83 11.36 -10.82 4.05
CA VAL A 83 9.89 -10.90 3.83
C VAL A 83 9.55 -10.58 2.38
N PHE A 84 10.19 -9.58 1.76
CA PHE A 84 9.97 -9.26 0.35
C PHE A 84 10.51 -10.33 -0.59
N ALA A 85 11.62 -11.01 -0.22
CA ALA A 85 12.16 -12.12 -1.00
C ALA A 85 11.28 -13.38 -0.93
N ASP A 86 10.72 -13.66 0.26
CA ASP A 86 9.81 -14.78 0.52
C ASP A 86 8.74 -14.37 1.54
N PRO A 87 7.56 -13.91 1.08
CA PRO A 87 6.46 -13.50 1.95
C PRO A 87 5.90 -14.65 2.82
N SER A 88 6.16 -15.90 2.47
CA SER A 88 5.70 -17.07 3.23
C SER A 88 6.61 -17.40 4.43
N ASN A 89 7.79 -16.80 4.52
CA ASN A 89 8.75 -17.06 5.57
C ASN A 89 8.30 -16.50 6.93
N GLN A 90 7.61 -17.33 7.71
CA GLN A 90 7.05 -16.93 8.99
C GLN A 90 8.11 -16.52 10.02
N LYS A 91 9.33 -17.09 9.96
CA LYS A 91 10.42 -16.70 10.88
C LYS A 91 10.89 -15.28 10.61
N ALA A 92 11.04 -14.91 9.33
CA ALA A 92 11.39 -13.55 8.93
C ALA A 92 10.28 -12.55 9.30
N ARG A 93 9.02 -12.91 9.01
CA ARG A 93 7.84 -12.10 9.37
C ARG A 93 7.77 -11.85 10.88
N ASN A 94 7.95 -12.88 11.68
CA ASN A 94 7.89 -12.74 13.15
C ASN A 94 9.00 -11.84 13.69
N LEU A 95 10.25 -12.03 13.24
CA LEU A 95 11.36 -11.19 13.73
C LEU A 95 11.21 -9.74 13.25
N CYS A 96 10.72 -9.51 12.03
CA CYS A 96 10.39 -8.17 11.56
C CYS A 96 9.28 -7.53 12.42
N ALA A 97 8.22 -8.29 12.72
CA ALA A 97 7.12 -7.85 13.56
C ALA A 97 7.59 -7.50 14.98
N ASP A 98 8.46 -8.33 15.58
CA ASP A 98 9.02 -8.08 16.91
C ASP A 98 9.83 -6.77 16.92
N ALA A 99 10.63 -6.51 15.89
CA ALA A 99 11.37 -5.27 15.75
C ALA A 99 10.47 -4.03 15.58
N LEU A 100 9.45 -4.14 14.73
CA LEU A 100 8.46 -3.07 14.54
C LEU A 100 7.68 -2.80 15.84
N GLU A 101 7.35 -3.82 16.61
CA GLU A 101 6.65 -3.68 17.88
C GLU A 101 7.50 -2.90 18.89
N GLN A 102 8.81 -3.20 18.99
CA GLN A 102 9.72 -2.44 19.84
C GLN A 102 9.84 -0.97 19.39
N LEU A 103 9.94 -0.72 18.09
CA LEU A 103 9.92 0.64 17.55
C LEU A 103 8.59 1.37 17.85
N GLY A 104 7.49 0.65 17.81
CA GLY A 104 6.17 1.19 18.16
C GLY A 104 6.09 1.59 19.63
N TYR A 105 6.60 0.77 20.55
CA TYR A 105 6.62 1.09 21.97
C TYR A 105 7.53 2.28 22.32
N GLN A 106 8.59 2.49 21.53
CA GLN A 106 9.50 3.63 21.69
C GLN A 106 9.02 4.91 21.02
N ALA A 107 8.04 4.81 20.10
CA ALA A 107 7.53 5.97 19.37
C ALA A 107 6.62 6.83 20.24
N GLU A 108 6.99 8.10 20.42
CA GLU A 108 6.18 9.09 21.12
C GLU A 108 4.97 9.54 20.28
N SER A 109 5.19 9.72 18.97
CA SER A 109 4.15 10.06 18.01
C SER A 109 3.12 8.93 17.87
N GLY A 110 1.85 9.22 18.11
CA GLY A 110 0.75 8.25 17.94
C GLY A 110 0.64 7.72 16.50
N ALA A 111 0.87 8.56 15.51
CA ALA A 111 0.85 8.16 14.11
C ALA A 111 1.96 7.15 13.78
N TRP A 112 3.20 7.39 14.23
CA TRP A 112 4.31 6.47 14.03
C TRP A 112 4.13 5.18 14.83
N ARG A 113 3.67 5.30 16.08
CA ARG A 113 3.35 4.12 16.90
C ARG A 113 2.35 3.22 16.21
N ASN A 114 1.25 3.79 15.73
CA ASN A 114 0.20 3.02 15.05
C ASN A 114 0.71 2.39 13.76
N ALA A 115 1.55 3.07 12.97
CA ALA A 115 2.15 2.50 11.77
C ALA A 115 3.02 1.28 12.08
N TYR A 116 3.87 1.37 13.11
CA TYR A 116 4.72 0.25 13.53
C TYR A 116 3.91 -0.93 14.08
N LEU A 117 2.96 -0.67 14.98
CA LEU A 117 2.17 -1.73 15.61
C LEU A 117 1.22 -2.40 14.61
N MET A 118 0.64 -1.64 13.67
CA MET A 118 -0.19 -2.20 12.61
C MET A 118 0.65 -3.07 11.68
N GLY A 119 1.81 -2.61 11.23
CA GLY A 119 2.73 -3.41 10.41
C GLY A 119 3.17 -4.70 11.12
N ALA A 120 3.43 -4.65 12.43
CA ALA A 120 3.72 -5.85 13.22
C ALA A 120 2.53 -6.84 13.25
N ALA A 121 1.31 -6.34 13.41
CA ALA A 121 0.10 -7.15 13.40
C ALA A 121 -0.15 -7.82 12.04
N GLU A 122 0.05 -7.09 10.94
CA GLU A 122 -0.09 -7.61 9.57
C GLU A 122 0.96 -8.67 9.26
N LEU A 123 2.19 -8.49 9.69
CA LEU A 123 3.25 -9.50 9.52
C LEU A 123 2.91 -10.82 10.24
N ARG A 124 2.28 -10.77 11.41
CA ARG A 124 1.90 -11.96 12.17
C ARG A 124 0.63 -12.63 11.67
N LYS A 125 -0.39 -11.85 11.31
CA LYS A 125 -1.76 -12.31 11.03
C LYS A 125 -2.14 -12.32 9.56
N GLY A 126 -1.34 -11.68 8.69
CA GLY A 126 -1.70 -11.43 7.31
C GLY A 126 -2.54 -10.15 7.14
N ASN A 127 -3.19 -10.02 6.01
CA ASN A 127 -3.98 -8.83 5.68
C ASN A 127 -5.14 -8.63 6.67
N LEU A 128 -5.15 -7.50 7.35
CA LEU A 128 -6.18 -7.11 8.32
C LEU A 128 -7.32 -6.28 7.69
N SER A 129 -7.38 -6.19 6.37
CA SER A 129 -8.40 -5.39 5.65
C SER A 129 -9.84 -5.79 6.01
N GLY A 130 -10.08 -7.05 6.35
CA GLY A 130 -11.37 -7.52 6.84
C GLY A 130 -11.82 -6.82 8.13
N LEU A 131 -10.90 -6.54 9.05
CA LEU A 131 -11.19 -5.79 10.27
C LEU A 131 -11.44 -4.30 9.99
N ALA A 132 -10.70 -3.72 9.05
CA ALA A 132 -10.89 -2.32 8.63
C ALA A 132 -12.25 -2.12 7.93
N ARG A 133 -12.69 -3.09 7.13
CA ARG A 133 -14.00 -3.05 6.45
C ARG A 133 -15.16 -3.00 7.44
N THR A 134 -15.09 -3.72 8.55
CA THR A 134 -16.13 -3.75 9.59
C THR A 134 -16.07 -2.51 10.50
N ALA A 135 -14.89 -1.95 10.74
CA ALA A 135 -14.71 -0.87 11.72
C ALA A 135 -14.93 0.55 11.16
N ASN A 136 -14.71 0.80 9.87
CA ASN A 136 -14.52 2.16 9.37
C ASN A 136 -15.56 2.67 8.37
N GLY A 137 -16.71 2.01 8.21
CA GLY A 137 -17.75 2.56 7.33
C GLY A 137 -17.30 2.81 5.89
N LEU A 138 -16.31 2.02 5.38
CA LEU A 138 -15.87 2.12 3.99
C LEU A 138 -17.06 2.01 3.04
N GLY A 139 -18.05 1.18 3.41
CA GLY A 139 -19.32 1.07 2.70
C GLY A 139 -20.14 2.35 2.70
N SER A 140 -20.03 3.22 3.70
CA SER A 140 -20.69 4.54 3.69
C SER A 140 -19.96 5.54 2.80
N ALA A 141 -18.63 5.56 2.85
CA ALA A 141 -17.83 6.43 1.96
C ALA A 141 -18.04 6.06 0.48
N MET A 142 -18.07 4.77 0.15
CA MET A 142 -18.33 4.29 -1.22
C MET A 142 -19.73 4.67 -1.72
N LYS A 143 -20.73 4.78 -0.85
CA LYS A 143 -22.07 5.25 -1.21
C LYS A 143 -22.09 6.70 -1.65
N GLU A 144 -21.16 7.51 -1.18
CA GLU A 144 -21.03 8.93 -1.51
C GLU A 144 -20.10 9.19 -2.72
N MET A 145 -19.37 8.17 -3.21
CA MET A 145 -18.53 8.30 -4.39
C MET A 145 -19.35 8.58 -5.64
N THR A 146 -18.84 9.42 -6.53
CA THR A 146 -19.37 9.58 -7.89
C THR A 146 -19.11 8.31 -8.71
N VAL A 147 -19.77 8.18 -9.87
CA VAL A 147 -19.52 7.01 -10.75
C VAL A 147 -18.07 7.01 -11.26
N ASP A 148 -17.51 8.17 -11.60
CA ASP A 148 -16.09 8.28 -11.95
C ASP A 148 -15.18 7.75 -10.85
N MET A 149 -15.38 8.17 -9.61
CA MET A 149 -14.59 7.69 -8.47
C MET A 149 -14.71 6.17 -8.26
N LEU A 150 -15.89 5.61 -8.49
CA LEU A 150 -16.11 4.16 -8.41
C LEU A 150 -15.35 3.42 -9.52
N LEU A 151 -15.38 3.93 -10.74
CA LEU A 151 -14.65 3.35 -11.87
C LEU A 151 -13.13 3.46 -11.67
N ASP A 152 -12.64 4.59 -11.18
CA ASP A 152 -11.23 4.75 -10.79
C ASP A 152 -10.82 3.74 -9.70
N TYR A 153 -11.69 3.54 -8.71
CA TYR A 153 -11.42 2.57 -7.65
C TYR A 153 -11.40 1.13 -8.18
N ILE A 154 -12.32 0.77 -9.09
CA ILE A 154 -12.31 -0.53 -9.79
C ILE A 154 -11.01 -0.69 -10.60
N SER A 155 -10.55 0.36 -11.26
CA SER A 155 -9.27 0.37 -11.98
C SER A 155 -8.08 -0.01 -11.08
N ILE A 156 -8.03 0.55 -9.87
CA ILE A 156 -6.98 0.25 -8.88
C ILE A 156 -7.06 -1.21 -8.39
N LEU A 157 -8.27 -1.78 -8.28
CA LEU A 157 -8.48 -3.15 -7.85
C LEU A 157 -8.23 -4.19 -8.95
N THR A 158 -8.12 -3.77 -10.22
CA THR A 158 -7.91 -4.67 -11.34
C THR A 158 -6.55 -5.34 -11.25
N ASP A 159 -6.53 -6.68 -11.25
CA ASP A 159 -5.28 -7.44 -11.36
C ASP A 159 -4.76 -7.34 -12.80
N ALA A 160 -3.74 -6.49 -12.99
CA ALA A 160 -3.16 -6.23 -14.31
C ALA A 160 -2.55 -7.48 -14.94
N ASN A 161 -1.99 -8.40 -14.14
CA ASN A 161 -1.39 -9.64 -14.66
C ASN A 161 -2.47 -10.62 -15.17
N ALA A 162 -3.57 -10.75 -14.43
CA ALA A 162 -4.69 -11.58 -14.86
C ALA A 162 -5.41 -10.98 -16.08
N ALA A 163 -5.47 -9.65 -16.18
CA ALA A 163 -6.21 -8.93 -17.20
C ALA A 163 -5.39 -8.56 -18.46
N GLN A 164 -4.08 -8.85 -18.49
CA GLN A 164 -3.17 -8.34 -19.54
C GLN A 164 -3.51 -8.77 -20.98
N ASN A 165 -4.16 -9.92 -21.14
CA ASN A 165 -4.50 -10.50 -22.45
C ASN A 165 -5.97 -10.32 -22.82
N ASP A 166 -6.75 -9.66 -21.99
CA ASP A 166 -8.20 -9.50 -22.18
C ASP A 166 -8.53 -8.07 -22.58
N ASP A 167 -8.81 -7.84 -23.83
CA ASP A 167 -9.29 -6.55 -24.32
C ASP A 167 -10.82 -6.53 -24.27
N VAL A 168 -11.35 -5.63 -23.45
CA VAL A 168 -12.81 -5.43 -23.28
C VAL A 168 -13.15 -3.97 -23.47
N THR A 169 -14.21 -3.71 -24.24
CA THR A 169 -14.80 -2.38 -24.39
C THR A 169 -16.29 -2.45 -24.14
N LEU A 170 -16.81 -1.56 -23.32
CA LEU A 170 -18.22 -1.52 -23.00
C LEU A 170 -18.75 -0.10 -22.82
N ASN A 171 -20.03 0.08 -23.16
CA ASN A 171 -20.80 1.23 -22.73
C ASN A 171 -21.43 0.95 -21.38
N LEU A 172 -21.33 1.87 -20.45
CA LEU A 172 -21.98 1.81 -19.14
C LEU A 172 -23.00 2.94 -19.05
N ILE A 173 -24.25 2.60 -18.78
CA ILE A 173 -25.34 3.56 -18.57
C ILE A 173 -25.83 3.43 -17.16
N VAL A 174 -25.61 4.48 -16.34
CA VAL A 174 -26.03 4.52 -14.94
C VAL A 174 -27.31 5.34 -14.83
N THR A 175 -28.43 4.64 -14.71
CA THR A 175 -29.78 5.20 -14.94
C THR A 175 -30.27 6.12 -13.85
N ASP A 176 -29.90 5.89 -12.60
CA ASP A 176 -30.37 6.67 -11.43
C ASP A 176 -29.67 8.02 -11.27
N VAL A 177 -28.50 8.19 -11.92
CA VAL A 177 -27.76 9.48 -11.99
C VAL A 177 -27.72 10.05 -13.41
N ASN A 178 -28.31 9.33 -14.40
CA ASN A 178 -28.34 9.71 -15.82
C ASN A 178 -26.94 9.95 -16.41
N GLU A 179 -25.97 9.13 -16.04
CA GLU A 179 -24.60 9.21 -16.51
C GLU A 179 -24.28 8.08 -17.49
N LYS A 180 -23.38 8.37 -18.43
CA LYS A 180 -22.91 7.44 -19.46
C LYS A 180 -21.40 7.42 -19.47
N PHE A 181 -20.83 6.24 -19.66
CA PHE A 181 -19.39 6.05 -19.74
C PHE A 181 -19.06 5.06 -20.85
N TYR A 182 -17.94 5.29 -21.51
CA TYR A 182 -17.25 4.29 -22.27
C TYR A 182 -16.11 3.73 -21.42
N VAL A 183 -16.09 2.44 -21.18
CA VAL A 183 -15.09 1.78 -20.36
C VAL A 183 -14.29 0.83 -21.22
N THR A 184 -12.97 0.91 -21.12
CA THR A 184 -12.04 0.03 -21.83
C THR A 184 -11.09 -0.62 -20.87
N ARG A 185 -10.86 -1.91 -21.03
CA ARG A 185 -9.78 -2.65 -20.38
C ARG A 185 -8.85 -3.16 -21.47
N LYS A 186 -7.61 -2.67 -21.47
CA LYS A 186 -6.59 -3.02 -22.47
C LYS A 186 -5.22 -3.04 -21.81
N ASN A 187 -4.39 -4.02 -22.17
CA ASN A 187 -3.05 -4.21 -21.59
C ASN A 187 -3.06 -4.25 -20.05
N GLY A 188 -4.08 -4.83 -19.44
CA GLY A 188 -4.24 -4.91 -17.99
C GLY A 188 -4.71 -3.62 -17.31
N ILE A 189 -4.99 -2.54 -18.07
CA ILE A 189 -5.40 -1.24 -17.54
C ILE A 189 -6.87 -1.00 -17.86
N LEU A 190 -7.66 -0.60 -16.86
CA LEU A 190 -9.03 -0.16 -17.04
C LEU A 190 -9.07 1.38 -17.06
N LEU A 191 -9.70 1.93 -18.10
CA LEU A 191 -9.92 3.36 -18.27
C LEU A 191 -11.41 3.63 -18.50
N SER A 192 -11.91 4.74 -17.98
CA SER A 192 -13.26 5.21 -18.17
C SER A 192 -13.29 6.61 -18.81
N TYR A 193 -14.27 6.85 -19.66
CA TYR A 193 -14.49 8.13 -20.32
C TYR A 193 -15.94 8.53 -20.11
N SER A 194 -16.18 9.61 -19.38
CA SER A 194 -17.53 10.06 -19.05
C SER A 194 -18.19 10.81 -20.22
N GLY A 195 -19.52 10.75 -20.26
CA GLY A 195 -20.34 11.44 -21.28
C GLY A 195 -20.41 10.72 -22.63
N GLU A 196 -19.66 9.63 -22.83
CA GLU A 196 -19.56 8.94 -24.11
C GLU A 196 -20.27 7.56 -24.08
N ASN A 197 -20.95 7.27 -25.20
CA ASN A 197 -21.25 5.89 -25.60
C ASN A 197 -20.69 5.72 -27.00
N ARG A 198 -20.02 4.61 -27.26
CA ARG A 198 -19.39 4.35 -28.55
C ARG A 198 -20.01 3.17 -29.27
N PRO A 199 -20.20 3.26 -30.59
CA PRO A 199 -20.80 2.20 -31.39
C PRO A 199 -19.90 0.96 -31.52
N ASP A 200 -18.59 1.10 -31.28
CA ASP A 200 -17.59 0.05 -31.33
C ASP A 200 -17.46 -0.73 -29.99
N ALA A 201 -18.25 -0.38 -28.99
CA ALA A 201 -18.28 -1.13 -27.73
C ALA A 201 -18.83 -2.54 -27.94
N GLN A 202 -18.15 -3.54 -27.38
CA GLN A 202 -18.54 -4.95 -27.46
C GLN A 202 -19.86 -5.25 -26.74
N ALA A 203 -20.17 -4.46 -25.70
CA ALA A 203 -21.39 -4.60 -24.92
C ALA A 203 -21.87 -3.26 -24.36
N THR A 204 -23.17 -3.21 -24.01
CA THR A 204 -23.73 -2.11 -23.23
C THR A 204 -24.29 -2.65 -21.93
N VAL A 205 -23.83 -2.14 -20.82
CA VAL A 205 -24.30 -2.46 -19.47
C VAL A 205 -25.16 -1.32 -18.96
N THR A 206 -26.36 -1.62 -18.54
CA THR A 206 -27.27 -0.66 -17.91
C THR A 206 -27.51 -1.05 -16.47
N CYS A 207 -27.23 -0.16 -15.53
CA CYS A 207 -27.37 -0.43 -14.10
C CYS A 207 -27.71 0.83 -13.30
N LYS A 208 -27.95 0.65 -12.01
CA LYS A 208 -28.00 1.73 -11.02
C LYS A 208 -26.63 1.86 -10.33
N ARG A 209 -26.29 3.03 -9.84
CA ARG A 209 -25.03 3.29 -9.15
C ARG A 209 -24.73 2.31 -8.01
N LEU A 210 -25.73 1.96 -7.21
CA LEU A 210 -25.58 0.97 -6.13
C LEU A 210 -25.24 -0.45 -6.63
N GLN A 211 -25.57 -0.79 -7.86
CA GLN A 211 -25.21 -2.09 -8.42
C GLN A 211 -23.72 -2.18 -8.79
N LEU A 212 -23.10 -1.05 -9.12
CA LEU A 212 -21.64 -0.98 -9.29
C LEU A 212 -20.90 -1.29 -7.99
N LEU A 213 -21.45 -0.88 -6.84
CA LEU A 213 -20.87 -1.19 -5.54
C LEU A 213 -20.87 -2.70 -5.23
N ALA A 214 -21.83 -3.44 -5.75
CA ALA A 214 -21.90 -4.89 -5.58
C ALA A 214 -20.77 -5.64 -6.33
N LEU A 215 -20.21 -5.05 -7.38
CA LEU A 215 -19.06 -5.61 -8.10
C LEU A 215 -17.73 -5.47 -7.35
N MET A 216 -17.72 -4.68 -6.27
CA MET A 216 -16.52 -4.34 -5.49
C MET A 216 -16.46 -5.09 -4.14
N GLN A 217 -17.42 -5.94 -3.86
CA GLN A 217 -17.49 -6.79 -2.66
C GLN A 217 -16.99 -8.20 -2.94
#